data_6715333ae086e8c4aa899b580913f2c3
#
_entry.id   6715333ae086e8c4aa899b580913f2c3
#
_cell.length_a   1.000
_cell.length_b   1.000
_cell.length_c   1.000
_cell.angle_alpha   90.00
_cell.angle_beta   90.00
_cell.angle_gamma   90.00
#
_symmetry.space_group_name_H-M   'P 1'
#
loop_
_entity.id
_entity.type
_entity.pdbx_description
1 polymer ?
#
loop_
_entity_poly.entity_id
_entity_poly.type
_entity_poly.pdbx_seq_one_letter_code
_entity_poly.pdbx_strand_id
1 'polypeptide(L)'
;MRVLKTGGRILLILICTVLILLGAVVLFLFFYPTVGRTPGKAAQEEYARRTELFYDGQFHNAHPVSTMTGTPYPSSDRKTPKTKLPAETPSFLTAPKENDLSFTWFGHSSFLLQMGKTNILVDPVLSERSSPVSFAGPKRFSQLPLRAEELPAIDVLFLSHDHYDHLDYQTIRAIRDRVRSFVVPLGIDSILRGWGVDAEKIHALAWWESTEIDEIRFTLTPSQHFTGRNPLRSNATLWGGVYLDNGLHRVYYTGDGGYQEGFAEIRERLGAPELMIAECGQYDTAWASIHMFPEQTVQAGKDVGTQWLIPVHWGSFSICNHAWDDSIRRVTAAAADAGVSLVTPRIGQTLDYASIASFNERWWEAYD
;
A
#
# COMPACT_ATOMS: atom_id res chain seq x y z
N MET A 1 -12.63 -33.20 -50.15
CA MET A 1 -13.29 -33.67 -48.93
C MET A 1 -12.35 -33.90 -47.71
N ARG A 2 -11.18 -34.54 -47.85
CA ARG A 2 -10.22 -34.74 -46.70
C ARG A 2 -9.67 -33.43 -46.12
N VAL A 3 -9.28 -32.46 -46.95
CA VAL A 3 -8.72 -31.16 -46.49
C VAL A 3 -9.73 -30.35 -45.71
N LEU A 4 -11.02 -30.30 -46.12
CA LEU A 4 -12.08 -29.62 -45.36
C LEU A 4 -12.37 -30.29 -44.01
N LYS A 5 -12.27 -31.62 -43.90
CA LYS A 5 -12.43 -32.34 -42.63
C LYS A 5 -11.27 -32.09 -41.66
N THR A 6 -10.04 -31.96 -42.21
CA THR A 6 -8.84 -31.63 -41.39
C THR A 6 -8.90 -30.21 -40.90
N GLY A 7 -9.26 -29.22 -41.73
CA GLY A 7 -9.44 -27.84 -41.33
C GLY A 7 -10.50 -27.64 -40.23
N GLY A 8 -11.65 -28.34 -40.35
CA GLY A 8 -12.69 -28.31 -39.31
C GLY A 8 -12.24 -28.90 -37.97
N ARG A 9 -11.43 -29.96 -37.98
CA ARG A 9 -10.85 -30.55 -36.75
C ARG A 9 -9.86 -29.61 -36.10
N ILE A 10 -8.96 -28.97 -36.85
CA ILE A 10 -8.01 -27.98 -36.31
C ILE A 10 -8.74 -26.81 -35.69
N LEU A 11 -9.75 -26.27 -36.38
CA LEU A 11 -10.58 -25.18 -35.85
C LEU A 11 -11.26 -25.58 -34.53
N LEU A 12 -11.84 -26.78 -34.47
CA LEU A 12 -12.48 -27.29 -33.25
C LEU A 12 -11.49 -27.43 -32.10
N ILE A 13 -10.28 -27.96 -32.37
CA ILE A 13 -9.22 -28.05 -31.35
C ILE A 13 -8.85 -26.65 -30.84
N LEU A 14 -8.65 -25.68 -31.71
CA LEU A 14 -8.33 -24.30 -31.33
C LEU A 14 -9.44 -23.69 -30.46
N ILE A 15 -10.70 -23.84 -30.84
CA ILE A 15 -11.85 -23.36 -30.06
C ILE A 15 -11.87 -24.05 -28.70
N CYS A 16 -11.75 -25.36 -28.62
CA CYS A 16 -11.71 -26.07 -27.33
C CYS A 16 -10.54 -25.61 -26.46
N THR A 17 -9.35 -25.42 -27.05
CA THR A 17 -8.18 -24.91 -26.32
C THR A 17 -8.44 -23.52 -25.74
N VAL A 18 -9.00 -22.61 -26.53
CA VAL A 18 -9.34 -21.26 -26.06
C VAL A 18 -10.37 -21.31 -24.92
N LEU A 19 -11.41 -22.14 -25.06
CA LEU A 19 -12.44 -22.29 -24.00
C LEU A 19 -11.86 -22.87 -22.71
N ILE A 20 -10.95 -23.85 -22.81
CA ILE A 20 -10.24 -24.41 -21.63
C ILE A 20 -9.39 -23.34 -20.95
N LEU A 21 -8.63 -22.55 -21.73
CA LEU A 21 -7.81 -21.46 -21.18
C LEU A 21 -8.67 -20.38 -20.52
N LEU A 22 -9.77 -19.98 -21.15
CA LEU A 22 -10.72 -19.04 -20.56
C LEU A 22 -11.33 -19.60 -19.27
N GLY A 23 -11.73 -20.87 -19.26
CA GLY A 23 -12.21 -21.55 -18.06
C GLY A 23 -11.16 -21.57 -16.94
N ALA A 24 -9.89 -21.84 -17.27
CA ALA A 24 -8.79 -21.83 -16.31
C ALA A 24 -8.55 -20.42 -15.73
N VAL A 25 -8.63 -19.37 -16.57
CA VAL A 25 -8.53 -17.98 -16.09
C VAL A 25 -9.68 -17.63 -15.15
N VAL A 26 -10.92 -18.00 -15.49
CA VAL A 26 -12.07 -17.77 -14.63
C VAL A 26 -11.91 -18.49 -13.30
N LEU A 27 -11.53 -19.77 -13.32
CA LEU A 27 -11.25 -20.53 -12.08
C LEU A 27 -10.15 -19.88 -11.25
N PHE A 28 -9.08 -19.40 -11.87
CA PHE A 28 -8.02 -18.68 -11.20
C PHE A 28 -8.55 -17.42 -10.50
N LEU A 29 -9.28 -16.55 -11.21
CA LEU A 29 -9.79 -15.29 -10.69
C LEU A 29 -10.81 -15.46 -9.55
N PHE A 30 -11.52 -16.58 -9.49
CA PHE A 30 -12.54 -16.81 -8.46
C PHE A 30 -12.07 -17.71 -7.31
N PHE A 31 -11.08 -18.57 -7.53
CA PHE A 31 -10.70 -19.58 -6.56
C PHE A 31 -9.24 -19.56 -6.12
N TYR A 32 -8.37 -18.84 -6.85
CA TYR A 32 -6.97 -18.79 -6.45
C TYR A 32 -6.81 -17.90 -5.20
N PRO A 33 -6.19 -18.42 -4.11
CA PRO A 33 -6.21 -17.74 -2.81
C PRO A 33 -5.66 -16.31 -2.84
N THR A 34 -4.61 -16.05 -3.63
CA THR A 34 -3.98 -14.73 -3.70
C THR A 34 -4.89 -13.65 -4.29
N VAL A 35 -5.88 -14.02 -5.09
CA VAL A 35 -6.87 -13.06 -5.63
C VAL A 35 -7.81 -12.56 -4.53
N GLY A 36 -8.06 -13.40 -3.51
CA GLY A 36 -8.95 -13.06 -2.41
C GLY A 36 -10.44 -13.25 -2.74
N ARG A 37 -11.27 -13.13 -1.73
CA ARG A 37 -12.73 -13.21 -1.87
C ARG A 37 -13.32 -11.83 -2.09
N THR A 38 -14.17 -11.71 -3.11
CA THR A 38 -15.00 -10.51 -3.28
C THR A 38 -16.09 -10.46 -2.20
N PRO A 39 -16.41 -9.30 -1.63
CA PRO A 39 -17.50 -9.13 -0.68
C PRO A 39 -18.85 -9.65 -1.23
N GLY A 40 -19.53 -10.45 -0.41
CA GLY A 40 -20.85 -10.98 -0.75
C GLY A 40 -21.95 -9.92 -0.64
N LYS A 41 -23.17 -10.26 -1.12
CA LYS A 41 -24.31 -9.34 -1.18
C LYS A 41 -24.66 -8.70 0.18
N ALA A 42 -24.67 -9.48 1.27
CA ALA A 42 -24.96 -8.95 2.60
C ALA A 42 -23.90 -7.91 3.07
N ALA A 43 -22.62 -8.12 2.75
CA ALA A 43 -21.58 -7.13 3.04
C ALA A 43 -21.75 -5.85 2.20
N GLN A 44 -22.10 -5.98 0.92
CA GLN A 44 -22.38 -4.83 0.05
C GLN A 44 -23.58 -4.00 0.55
N GLU A 45 -24.63 -4.65 1.05
CA GLU A 45 -25.78 -3.98 1.67
C GLU A 45 -25.37 -3.23 2.98
N GLU A 46 -24.42 -3.79 3.73
CA GLU A 46 -23.85 -3.10 4.91
C GLU A 46 -23.03 -1.87 4.47
N TYR A 47 -22.17 -1.99 3.44
CA TYR A 47 -21.37 -0.87 2.95
C TYR A 47 -22.24 0.30 2.48
N ALA A 48 -23.30 0.01 1.73
CA ALA A 48 -24.26 1.03 1.28
C ALA A 48 -24.98 1.77 2.42
N ARG A 49 -25.08 1.15 3.61
CA ARG A 49 -25.62 1.83 4.82
C ARG A 49 -24.56 2.67 5.54
N ARG A 50 -23.27 2.32 5.42
CA ARG A 50 -22.16 2.97 6.15
C ARG A 50 -21.55 4.12 5.39
N THR A 51 -21.66 4.15 4.06
CA THR A 51 -21.09 5.22 3.24
C THR A 51 -21.89 5.44 1.97
N GLU A 52 -22.10 6.71 1.61
CA GLU A 52 -22.70 7.12 0.33
C GLU A 52 -21.78 6.83 -0.88
N LEU A 53 -20.50 6.53 -0.61
CA LEU A 53 -19.51 6.22 -1.65
C LEU A 53 -19.61 4.78 -2.17
N PHE A 54 -20.50 3.95 -1.63
CA PHE A 54 -20.76 2.60 -2.12
C PHE A 54 -22.11 2.55 -2.86
N TYR A 55 -22.06 2.53 -4.17
CA TYR A 55 -23.23 2.36 -5.06
C TYR A 55 -22.84 1.57 -6.32
N ASP A 56 -23.82 1.02 -7.03
CA ASP A 56 -23.61 0.14 -8.21
C ASP A 56 -22.66 -1.05 -7.94
N GLY A 57 -22.63 -1.52 -6.67
CA GLY A 57 -21.85 -2.68 -6.25
C GLY A 57 -20.34 -2.42 -6.11
N GLN A 58 -19.91 -1.16 -6.07
CA GLN A 58 -18.50 -0.75 -5.95
C GLN A 58 -18.34 0.54 -5.15
N PHE A 59 -17.13 0.76 -4.61
CA PHE A 59 -16.75 2.01 -3.97
C PHE A 59 -16.33 3.05 -5.02
N HIS A 60 -16.53 4.32 -4.68
CA HIS A 60 -16.19 5.46 -5.53
C HIS A 60 -15.34 6.47 -4.78
N ASN A 61 -14.53 7.24 -5.50
CA ASN A 61 -13.89 8.44 -4.96
C ASN A 61 -14.96 9.50 -4.66
N ALA A 62 -14.66 10.44 -3.75
CA ALA A 62 -15.56 11.55 -3.42
C ALA A 62 -15.88 12.42 -4.63
N HIS A 63 -14.96 12.50 -5.58
CA HIS A 63 -15.13 13.13 -6.89
C HIS A 63 -14.77 12.14 -7.99
N PRO A 64 -15.37 12.24 -9.19
CA PRO A 64 -15.01 11.38 -10.31
C PRO A 64 -13.52 11.47 -10.65
N VAL A 65 -12.84 10.33 -10.66
CA VAL A 65 -11.39 10.22 -10.94
C VAL A 65 -11.18 9.29 -12.13
N SER A 66 -10.40 9.76 -13.11
CA SER A 66 -9.94 8.90 -14.18
C SER A 66 -8.66 8.18 -13.75
N THR A 67 -8.64 6.87 -13.79
CA THR A 67 -7.43 6.07 -13.50
C THR A 67 -6.44 6.10 -14.67
N MET A 68 -6.84 6.65 -15.82
CA MET A 68 -5.99 6.86 -17.00
C MET A 68 -6.09 8.32 -17.44
N THR A 69 -5.02 9.08 -17.27
CA THR A 69 -5.02 10.55 -17.48
C THR A 69 -4.15 10.99 -18.64
N GLY A 70 -3.32 10.12 -19.19
CA GLY A 70 -2.39 10.52 -20.25
C GLY A 70 -1.66 9.34 -20.90
N THR A 71 -0.57 9.65 -21.56
CA THR A 71 0.34 8.64 -22.15
C THR A 71 1.40 8.27 -21.13
N PRO A 72 1.68 6.98 -20.92
CA PRO A 72 2.74 6.55 -20.02
C PRO A 72 4.11 7.12 -20.41
N TYR A 73 4.95 7.37 -19.41
CA TYR A 73 6.35 7.68 -19.65
C TYR A 73 7.01 6.59 -20.52
N PRO A 74 7.95 6.95 -21.39
CA PRO A 74 8.84 5.96 -22.01
C PRO A 74 9.52 5.12 -20.93
N SER A 75 9.63 3.81 -21.19
CA SER A 75 10.29 2.92 -20.23
C SER A 75 11.78 3.30 -20.07
N SER A 76 12.17 3.65 -18.86
CA SER A 76 13.57 3.89 -18.53
C SER A 76 14.37 2.57 -18.56
N ASP A 77 15.61 2.63 -18.98
CA ASP A 77 16.59 1.56 -18.82
C ASP A 77 17.07 1.40 -17.37
N ARG A 78 16.77 2.39 -16.53
CA ARG A 78 17.05 2.43 -15.09
C ARG A 78 15.81 2.14 -14.21
N LYS A 79 14.81 1.39 -14.69
CA LYS A 79 13.63 1.01 -13.88
C LYS A 79 14.00 0.24 -12.62
N THR A 80 15.12 -0.43 -12.63
CA THR A 80 15.69 -1.12 -11.47
C THR A 80 17.16 -0.77 -11.33
N PRO A 81 17.73 -0.77 -10.11
CA PRO A 81 19.16 -0.56 -9.93
C PRO A 81 19.97 -1.72 -10.55
N LYS A 82 21.22 -1.47 -10.94
CA LYS A 82 22.12 -2.48 -11.50
C LYS A 82 22.43 -3.63 -10.52
N THR A 83 22.43 -3.31 -9.22
CA THR A 83 22.62 -4.27 -8.13
C THR A 83 21.45 -4.16 -7.17
N LYS A 84 21.08 -5.25 -6.49
CA LYS A 84 20.05 -5.19 -5.46
C LYS A 84 20.41 -4.15 -4.40
N LEU A 85 19.46 -3.27 -4.07
CA LEU A 85 19.63 -2.35 -2.94
C LEU A 85 19.83 -3.16 -1.65
N PRO A 86 20.81 -2.81 -0.82
CA PRO A 86 21.00 -3.47 0.46
C PRO A 86 19.86 -3.16 1.42
N ALA A 87 19.71 -4.02 2.42
CA ALA A 87 18.86 -3.78 3.58
C ALA A 87 19.67 -3.99 4.85
N GLU A 88 19.40 -3.18 5.85
CA GLU A 88 19.91 -3.35 7.21
C GLU A 88 19.04 -4.37 7.96
N THR A 89 19.60 -5.05 8.96
CA THR A 89 18.81 -5.85 9.88
C THR A 89 18.10 -4.91 10.85
N PRO A 90 16.76 -4.96 10.96
CA PRO A 90 16.02 -4.07 11.84
C PRO A 90 16.44 -4.17 13.30
N SER A 91 16.56 -3.02 13.95
CA SER A 91 16.85 -2.90 15.39
C SER A 91 15.62 -2.37 16.13
N PHE A 92 14.53 -3.17 16.13
CA PHE A 92 13.30 -2.77 16.81
C PHE A 92 13.52 -2.43 18.28
N LEU A 93 12.75 -1.48 18.81
CA LEU A 93 12.69 -1.25 20.24
C LEU A 93 12.17 -2.51 20.96
N THR A 94 13.01 -3.12 21.79
CA THR A 94 12.67 -4.38 22.47
C THR A 94 11.80 -4.18 23.71
N ALA A 95 11.83 -3.00 24.29
CA ALA A 95 11.03 -2.61 25.46
C ALA A 95 10.59 -1.14 25.31
N PRO A 96 9.73 -0.82 24.32
CA PRO A 96 9.31 0.54 24.07
C PRO A 96 8.51 1.10 25.25
N LYS A 97 8.71 2.39 25.55
CA LYS A 97 8.00 3.14 26.59
C LYS A 97 6.79 3.87 25.99
N GLU A 98 5.93 4.38 26.87
CA GLU A 98 4.71 5.08 26.44
C GLU A 98 4.96 6.28 25.52
N ASN A 99 6.10 6.97 25.69
CA ASN A 99 6.45 8.15 24.90
C ASN A 99 7.33 7.84 23.69
N ASP A 100 7.63 6.58 23.42
CA ASP A 100 8.49 6.22 22.29
C ASP A 100 7.68 6.26 20.98
N LEU A 101 8.32 6.75 19.93
CA LEU A 101 7.86 6.65 18.55
C LEU A 101 9.03 6.23 17.69
N SER A 102 8.93 5.08 17.04
CA SER A 102 9.94 4.63 16.09
C SER A 102 9.31 4.12 14.80
N PHE A 103 10.07 4.22 13.72
CA PHE A 103 9.68 3.81 12.39
C PHE A 103 10.77 2.91 11.79
N THR A 104 10.39 1.77 11.24
CA THR A 104 11.31 0.85 10.55
C THR A 104 10.78 0.57 9.16
N TRP A 105 11.51 0.99 8.12
CA TRP A 105 11.09 0.84 6.74
C TRP A 105 11.55 -0.49 6.14
N PHE A 106 10.64 -1.25 5.53
CA PHE A 106 10.94 -2.53 4.87
C PHE A 106 11.04 -2.41 3.34
N GLY A 107 10.99 -1.16 2.84
CA GLY A 107 10.93 -0.85 1.42
C GLY A 107 9.51 -0.79 0.89
N HIS A 108 9.29 -0.10 -0.23
CA HIS A 108 7.98 0.21 -0.78
C HIS A 108 7.11 0.93 0.25
N SER A 109 5.88 0.48 0.45
CA SER A 109 4.96 1.01 1.47
C SER A 109 4.92 0.17 2.76
N SER A 110 5.84 -0.80 2.90
CA SER A 110 5.88 -1.71 4.05
C SER A 110 6.73 -1.13 5.18
N PHE A 111 6.18 -1.03 6.38
CA PHE A 111 6.91 -0.55 7.56
C PHE A 111 6.31 -1.03 8.88
N LEU A 112 7.12 -0.99 9.93
CA LEU A 112 6.68 -1.12 11.31
C LEU A 112 6.77 0.23 11.99
N LEU A 113 5.70 0.68 12.62
CA LEU A 113 5.63 1.80 13.52
C LEU A 113 5.51 1.26 14.96
N GLN A 114 6.36 1.71 15.87
CA GLN A 114 6.21 1.44 17.29
C GLN A 114 5.77 2.76 17.95
N MET A 115 4.52 2.81 18.41
CA MET A 115 3.90 3.99 19.00
C MET A 115 3.53 3.68 20.45
N GLY A 116 4.27 4.24 21.40
CA GLY A 116 4.25 3.76 22.75
C GLY A 116 4.69 2.29 22.80
N LYS A 117 3.90 1.45 23.43
CA LYS A 117 4.16 -0.01 23.56
C LYS A 117 3.54 -0.84 22.43
N THR A 118 2.87 -0.21 21.48
CA THR A 118 2.09 -0.87 20.42
C THR A 118 2.89 -1.00 19.13
N ASN A 119 3.02 -2.21 18.63
CA ASN A 119 3.63 -2.53 17.35
C ASN A 119 2.57 -2.50 16.25
N ILE A 120 2.67 -1.53 15.33
CA ILE A 120 1.74 -1.32 14.22
C ILE A 120 2.46 -1.65 12.92
N LEU A 121 2.07 -2.76 12.27
CA LEU A 121 2.61 -3.17 10.98
C LEU A 121 1.71 -2.63 9.87
N VAL A 122 2.29 -2.00 8.87
CA VAL A 122 1.56 -1.35 7.79
C VAL A 122 1.95 -1.93 6.44
N ASP A 123 0.95 -2.27 5.63
CA ASP A 123 1.06 -2.76 4.25
C ASP A 123 2.22 -3.74 4.03
N PRO A 124 2.32 -4.84 4.81
CA PRO A 124 3.48 -5.68 4.78
C PRO A 124 3.51 -6.57 3.53
N VAL A 125 4.47 -6.30 2.65
CA VAL A 125 4.80 -7.12 1.48
C VAL A 125 6.22 -7.62 1.62
N LEU A 126 6.36 -8.85 2.14
CA LEU A 126 7.66 -9.49 2.36
C LEU A 126 7.94 -10.60 1.33
N SER A 127 7.11 -10.73 0.33
CA SER A 127 7.29 -11.61 -0.82
C SER A 127 8.31 -11.05 -1.82
N GLU A 128 8.83 -11.94 -2.67
CA GLU A 128 9.76 -11.55 -3.74
C GLU A 128 9.06 -10.82 -4.90
N ARG A 129 7.73 -10.97 -5.03
CA ARG A 129 6.94 -10.33 -6.09
C ARG A 129 5.67 -9.73 -5.53
N SER A 130 5.33 -8.54 -6.00
CA SER A 130 4.00 -7.96 -5.83
C SER A 130 3.09 -8.47 -6.96
N SER A 131 2.53 -9.68 -6.78
CA SER A 131 1.82 -10.37 -7.85
C SER A 131 0.93 -11.48 -7.29
N PRO A 132 -0.17 -11.83 -7.99
CA PRO A 132 -0.96 -13.01 -7.63
C PRO A 132 -0.20 -14.33 -7.83
N VAL A 133 0.88 -14.34 -8.62
CA VAL A 133 1.67 -15.54 -8.94
C VAL A 133 3.16 -15.31 -8.68
N SER A 134 3.88 -16.39 -8.35
CA SER A 134 5.31 -16.32 -7.99
C SER A 134 6.26 -16.20 -9.19
N PHE A 135 5.80 -16.49 -10.40
CA PHE A 135 6.64 -16.55 -11.60
C PHE A 135 6.55 -15.32 -12.50
N ALA A 136 5.58 -14.43 -12.29
CA ALA A 136 5.35 -13.23 -13.10
C ALA A 136 5.02 -12.01 -12.22
N GLY A 137 5.06 -10.80 -12.80
CA GLY A 137 4.78 -9.53 -12.12
C GLY A 137 6.04 -8.87 -11.54
N PRO A 138 5.90 -7.67 -10.96
CA PRO A 138 7.03 -6.89 -10.43
C PRO A 138 7.84 -7.67 -9.42
N LYS A 139 9.16 -7.72 -9.64
CA LYS A 139 10.10 -8.43 -8.77
C LYS A 139 10.82 -7.42 -7.87
N ARG A 140 11.00 -7.81 -6.59
CA ARG A 140 11.76 -7.02 -5.64
C ARG A 140 13.21 -6.85 -6.09
N PHE A 141 13.65 -5.60 -6.23
CA PHE A 141 15.02 -5.24 -6.57
C PHE A 141 15.86 -4.81 -5.34
N SER A 142 15.27 -4.79 -4.15
CA SER A 142 15.99 -4.63 -2.88
C SER A 142 16.20 -5.97 -2.19
N GLN A 143 17.14 -6.02 -1.24
CA GLN A 143 17.20 -7.10 -0.28
C GLN A 143 15.98 -7.03 0.65
N LEU A 144 15.55 -8.16 1.17
CA LEU A 144 14.53 -8.23 2.20
C LEU A 144 15.20 -8.03 3.56
N PRO A 145 14.78 -7.05 4.39
CA PRO A 145 15.46 -6.77 5.66
C PRO A 145 15.23 -7.87 6.71
N LEU A 146 14.11 -8.59 6.59
CA LEU A 146 13.75 -9.71 7.48
C LEU A 146 12.70 -10.61 6.80
N ARG A 147 12.54 -11.82 7.28
CA ARG A 147 11.45 -12.72 6.90
C ARG A 147 10.23 -12.46 7.78
N ALA A 148 9.04 -12.85 7.32
CA ALA A 148 7.79 -12.65 8.04
C ALA A 148 7.81 -13.27 9.45
N GLU A 149 8.50 -14.41 9.63
CA GLU A 149 8.65 -15.10 10.91
C GLU A 149 9.53 -14.34 11.91
N GLU A 150 10.38 -13.44 11.44
CA GLU A 150 11.32 -12.64 12.24
C GLU A 150 10.71 -11.31 12.74
N LEU A 151 9.50 -10.98 12.28
CA LEU A 151 8.75 -9.84 12.82
C LEU A 151 8.50 -10.01 14.34
N PRO A 152 8.48 -8.93 15.12
CA PRO A 152 8.05 -8.96 16.51
C PRO A 152 6.57 -9.37 16.62
N ALA A 153 6.03 -9.47 17.83
CA ALA A 153 4.59 -9.58 18.03
C ALA A 153 3.91 -8.32 17.47
N ILE A 154 2.83 -8.50 16.71
CA ILE A 154 2.11 -7.40 16.05
C ILE A 154 0.79 -7.16 16.77
N ASP A 155 0.66 -5.99 17.37
CA ASP A 155 -0.57 -5.59 18.05
C ASP A 155 -1.63 -5.19 17.03
N VAL A 156 -1.27 -4.35 16.05
CA VAL A 156 -2.17 -3.92 14.99
C VAL A 156 -1.50 -4.07 13.63
N LEU A 157 -2.23 -4.65 12.67
CA LEU A 157 -1.86 -4.63 11.27
C LEU A 157 -2.85 -3.74 10.52
N PHE A 158 -2.34 -2.67 9.89
CA PHE A 158 -3.11 -1.81 9.01
C PHE A 158 -2.85 -2.16 7.54
N LEU A 159 -3.92 -2.18 6.74
CA LEU A 159 -3.87 -2.32 5.29
C LEU A 159 -4.58 -1.13 4.66
N SER A 160 -3.92 -0.45 3.73
CA SER A 160 -4.46 0.73 3.05
C SER A 160 -5.45 0.37 1.95
N HIS A 161 -5.18 -0.68 1.18
CA HIS A 161 -6.02 -1.14 0.06
C HIS A 161 -5.60 -2.55 -0.41
N ASP A 162 -6.26 -3.08 -1.45
CA ASP A 162 -6.13 -4.48 -1.85
C ASP A 162 -5.09 -4.77 -2.94
N HIS A 163 -4.34 -3.79 -3.44
CA HIS A 163 -3.31 -4.03 -4.45
C HIS A 163 -2.22 -4.99 -3.96
N TYR A 164 -1.57 -5.72 -4.89
CA TYR A 164 -0.63 -6.79 -4.56
C TYR A 164 0.67 -6.30 -3.93
N ASP A 165 0.99 -5.04 -4.06
CA ASP A 165 2.16 -4.36 -3.46
C ASP A 165 1.85 -3.72 -2.10
N HIS A 166 0.62 -3.90 -1.57
CA HIS A 166 0.20 -3.51 -0.22
C HIS A 166 -0.38 -4.68 0.57
N LEU A 167 -1.18 -5.55 -0.06
CA LEU A 167 -1.80 -6.70 0.57
C LEU A 167 -1.20 -8.01 0.01
N ASP A 168 -0.18 -8.53 0.67
CA ASP A 168 0.52 -9.75 0.29
C ASP A 168 -0.03 -10.99 1.00
N TYR A 169 -0.63 -11.90 0.23
CA TYR A 169 -1.19 -13.16 0.74
C TYR A 169 -0.18 -13.99 1.52
N GLN A 170 1.07 -14.11 1.03
CA GLN A 170 2.07 -14.96 1.68
C GLN A 170 2.49 -14.40 3.03
N THR A 171 2.70 -13.08 3.10
CA THR A 171 3.02 -12.40 4.35
C THR A 171 1.87 -12.53 5.34
N ILE A 172 0.63 -12.20 4.95
CA ILE A 172 -0.54 -12.32 5.84
C ILE A 172 -0.70 -13.75 6.34
N ARG A 173 -0.59 -14.75 5.46
CA ARG A 173 -0.69 -16.17 5.83
C ARG A 173 0.37 -16.59 6.87
N ALA A 174 1.59 -16.04 6.76
CA ALA A 174 2.67 -16.38 7.69
C ALA A 174 2.49 -15.75 9.08
N ILE A 175 1.83 -14.58 9.17
CA ILE A 175 1.78 -13.82 10.43
C ILE A 175 0.40 -13.73 11.08
N ARG A 176 -0.71 -14.03 10.37
CA ARG A 176 -2.09 -13.77 10.82
C ARG A 176 -2.41 -14.26 12.23
N ASP A 177 -1.85 -15.41 12.63
CA ASP A 177 -2.12 -16.00 13.94
C ASP A 177 -1.37 -15.25 15.07
N ARG A 178 -0.35 -14.45 14.71
CA ARG A 178 0.48 -13.61 15.59
C ARG A 178 0.06 -12.15 15.62
N VAL A 179 -0.91 -11.75 14.80
CA VAL A 179 -1.50 -10.42 14.79
C VAL A 179 -2.71 -10.42 15.71
N ARG A 180 -2.75 -9.43 16.62
CA ARG A 180 -3.86 -9.29 17.58
C ARG A 180 -5.08 -8.64 16.95
N SER A 181 -4.89 -7.58 16.16
CA SER A 181 -5.98 -6.82 15.53
C SER A 181 -5.61 -6.38 14.11
N PHE A 182 -6.59 -6.32 13.22
CA PHE A 182 -6.48 -5.83 11.86
C PHE A 182 -7.36 -4.59 11.72
N VAL A 183 -6.80 -3.46 11.29
CA VAL A 183 -7.55 -2.24 10.93
C VAL A 183 -7.47 -2.08 9.42
N VAL A 184 -8.62 -2.06 8.74
CA VAL A 184 -8.67 -2.14 7.30
C VAL A 184 -9.83 -1.33 6.72
N PRO A 185 -9.77 -0.84 5.48
CA PRO A 185 -10.93 -0.33 4.76
C PRO A 185 -12.01 -1.40 4.55
N LEU A 186 -13.26 -0.96 4.42
CA LEU A 186 -14.41 -1.83 4.11
C LEU A 186 -14.11 -2.72 2.89
N GLY A 187 -14.48 -3.99 2.97
CA GLY A 187 -14.30 -4.99 1.91
C GLY A 187 -13.02 -5.81 2.05
N ILE A 188 -11.93 -5.27 2.58
CA ILE A 188 -10.69 -6.02 2.84
C ILE A 188 -10.94 -7.10 3.91
N ASP A 189 -11.84 -6.86 4.84
CA ASP A 189 -12.30 -7.85 5.82
C ASP A 189 -12.77 -9.16 5.17
N SER A 190 -13.44 -9.09 4.03
CA SER A 190 -13.89 -10.27 3.27
C SER A 190 -12.73 -11.08 2.70
N ILE A 191 -11.66 -10.39 2.26
CA ILE A 191 -10.42 -11.03 1.80
C ILE A 191 -9.72 -11.72 2.97
N LEU A 192 -9.52 -11.01 4.08
CA LEU A 192 -8.84 -11.54 5.28
C LEU A 192 -9.56 -12.74 5.87
N ARG A 193 -10.89 -12.67 6.02
CA ARG A 193 -11.71 -13.82 6.44
C ARG A 193 -11.58 -15.00 5.49
N GLY A 194 -11.53 -14.72 4.18
CA GLY A 194 -11.25 -15.75 3.16
C GLY A 194 -9.89 -16.41 3.31
N TRP A 195 -8.93 -15.71 3.89
CA TRP A 195 -7.59 -16.20 4.20
C TRP A 195 -7.46 -16.78 5.62
N GLY A 196 -8.57 -16.88 6.36
CA GLY A 196 -8.64 -17.51 7.67
C GLY A 196 -8.24 -16.62 8.83
N VAL A 197 -8.39 -15.30 8.70
CA VAL A 197 -8.31 -14.36 9.81
C VAL A 197 -9.66 -14.37 10.53
N ASP A 198 -9.64 -14.45 11.86
CA ASP A 198 -10.84 -14.43 12.69
C ASP A 198 -11.55 -13.08 12.57
N ALA A 199 -12.87 -13.13 12.36
CA ALA A 199 -13.67 -11.92 12.15
C ALA A 199 -13.60 -10.94 13.33
N GLU A 200 -13.49 -11.45 14.56
CA GLU A 200 -13.40 -10.65 15.78
C GLU A 200 -12.13 -9.82 15.90
N LYS A 201 -11.07 -10.18 15.14
CA LYS A 201 -9.83 -9.42 15.07
C LYS A 201 -9.88 -8.27 14.06
N ILE A 202 -10.94 -8.18 13.21
CA ILE A 202 -10.97 -7.27 12.08
C ILE A 202 -11.87 -6.08 12.36
N HIS A 203 -11.27 -4.89 12.34
CA HIS A 203 -11.92 -3.59 12.42
C HIS A 203 -11.98 -2.97 11.02
N ALA A 204 -13.09 -3.16 10.30
CA ALA A 204 -13.29 -2.62 8.96
C ALA A 204 -13.94 -1.22 9.08
N LEU A 205 -13.32 -0.22 8.44
CA LEU A 205 -13.69 1.19 8.54
C LEU A 205 -14.09 1.77 7.17
N ALA A 206 -15.08 2.68 7.19
CA ALA A 206 -15.30 3.64 6.12
C ALA A 206 -14.42 4.89 6.33
N TRP A 207 -14.33 5.76 5.33
CA TRP A 207 -13.63 7.04 5.49
C TRP A 207 -14.22 7.85 6.65
N TRP A 208 -13.33 8.42 7.47
CA TRP A 208 -13.61 9.19 8.68
C TRP A 208 -14.14 8.37 9.86
N GLU A 209 -14.37 7.06 9.69
CA GLU A 209 -14.61 6.20 10.84
C GLU A 209 -13.31 5.90 11.58
N SER A 210 -13.43 5.65 12.87
CA SER A 210 -12.30 5.38 13.77
C SER A 210 -12.54 4.16 14.63
N THR A 211 -11.46 3.51 15.02
CA THR A 211 -11.42 2.53 16.11
C THR A 211 -10.30 2.87 17.06
N GLU A 212 -10.40 2.45 18.31
CA GLU A 212 -9.37 2.66 19.33
C GLU A 212 -8.81 1.32 19.79
N ILE A 213 -7.50 1.18 19.75
CA ILE A 213 -6.77 -0.02 20.18
C ILE A 213 -5.55 0.48 20.96
N ASP A 214 -5.37 0.01 22.21
CA ASP A 214 -4.24 0.38 23.08
C ASP A 214 -4.07 1.91 23.20
N GLU A 215 -5.17 2.63 23.43
CA GLU A 215 -5.18 4.09 23.57
C GLU A 215 -4.74 4.85 22.29
N ILE A 216 -4.59 4.16 21.16
CA ILE A 216 -4.33 4.76 19.87
C ILE A 216 -5.63 4.77 19.08
N ARG A 217 -6.03 5.95 18.63
CA ARG A 217 -7.14 6.13 17.69
C ARG A 217 -6.64 5.99 16.26
N PHE A 218 -7.22 5.04 15.54
CA PHE A 218 -7.00 4.78 14.13
C PHE A 218 -8.18 5.37 13.35
N THR A 219 -7.97 6.42 12.59
CA THR A 219 -9.00 7.02 11.71
C THR A 219 -8.67 6.74 10.28
N LEU A 220 -9.57 6.07 9.54
CA LEU A 220 -9.39 5.86 8.10
C LEU A 220 -9.63 7.18 7.37
N THR A 221 -8.62 7.64 6.62
CA THR A 221 -8.69 8.90 5.88
C THR A 221 -8.97 8.66 4.40
N PRO A 222 -9.67 9.59 3.71
CA PRO A 222 -9.83 9.52 2.27
C PRO A 222 -8.49 9.56 1.53
N SER A 223 -8.41 8.83 0.42
CA SER A 223 -7.39 9.03 -0.59
C SER A 223 -8.00 8.94 -1.99
N GLN A 224 -7.34 9.51 -2.99
CA GLN A 224 -7.83 9.51 -4.37
C GLN A 224 -7.17 8.36 -5.14
N HIS A 225 -7.78 7.17 -5.10
CA HIS A 225 -7.20 5.95 -5.62
C HIS A 225 -8.28 4.99 -6.17
N PHE A 226 -7.95 3.72 -6.28
CA PHE A 226 -8.86 2.64 -6.69
C PHE A 226 -8.40 1.29 -6.12
N THR A 227 -9.23 0.26 -6.27
CA THR A 227 -8.88 -1.13 -5.94
C THR A 227 -9.19 -2.05 -7.11
N GLY A 228 -8.46 -3.14 -7.25
CA GLY A 228 -8.57 -3.97 -8.44
C GLY A 228 -7.81 -5.29 -8.38
N ARG A 229 -7.73 -5.91 -7.21
CA ARG A 229 -7.09 -7.21 -7.04
C ARG A 229 -7.69 -8.29 -7.94
N ASN A 230 -8.99 -8.26 -8.14
CA ASN A 230 -9.69 -9.05 -9.17
C ASN A 230 -10.09 -8.11 -10.32
N PRO A 231 -9.53 -8.25 -11.52
CA PRO A 231 -9.81 -7.35 -12.65
C PRO A 231 -11.28 -7.38 -13.12
N LEU A 232 -12.05 -8.39 -12.72
CA LEU A 232 -13.50 -8.47 -12.99
C LEU A 232 -14.35 -7.79 -11.90
N ARG A 233 -13.73 -7.26 -10.86
CA ARG A 233 -14.37 -6.70 -9.66
C ARG A 233 -13.60 -5.49 -9.15
N SER A 234 -13.39 -4.49 -10.02
CA SER A 234 -12.77 -3.23 -9.62
C SER A 234 -13.57 -2.55 -8.52
N ASN A 235 -12.87 -1.88 -7.61
CA ASN A 235 -13.44 -1.12 -6.51
C ASN A 235 -14.42 -1.91 -5.61
N ALA A 236 -14.22 -3.23 -5.50
CA ALA A 236 -15.02 -4.07 -4.61
C ALA A 236 -14.68 -3.86 -3.12
N THR A 237 -13.52 -3.29 -2.84
CA THR A 237 -13.03 -2.89 -1.52
C THR A 237 -12.76 -1.39 -1.50
N LEU A 238 -12.88 -0.76 -0.33
CA LEU A 238 -12.49 0.63 -0.13
C LEU A 238 -10.96 0.72 0.00
N TRP A 239 -10.43 1.93 -0.09
CA TRP A 239 -9.02 2.30 0.09
C TRP A 239 -8.91 3.53 0.97
N GLY A 240 -7.72 3.83 1.46
CA GLY A 240 -7.47 5.04 2.24
C GLY A 240 -6.15 5.03 2.99
N GLY A 241 -5.81 6.18 3.55
CA GLY A 241 -4.74 6.33 4.52
C GLY A 241 -5.21 6.06 5.95
N VAL A 242 -4.31 6.20 6.91
CA VAL A 242 -4.65 6.12 8.34
C VAL A 242 -4.00 7.26 9.11
N TYR A 243 -4.80 7.90 9.95
CA TYR A 243 -4.33 8.87 10.93
C TYR A 243 -4.34 8.22 12.32
N LEU A 244 -3.19 8.25 12.97
CA LEU A 244 -2.93 7.66 14.28
C LEU A 244 -2.74 8.76 15.32
N ASP A 245 -3.47 8.71 16.43
CA ASP A 245 -3.35 9.67 17.53
C ASP A 245 -3.47 8.94 18.87
N ASN A 246 -2.42 8.98 19.70
CA ASN A 246 -2.43 8.46 21.08
C ASN A 246 -2.42 9.57 22.14
N GLY A 247 -2.68 10.83 21.73
CA GLY A 247 -2.65 11.99 22.60
C GLY A 247 -1.24 12.59 22.81
N LEU A 248 -0.17 11.82 22.55
CA LEU A 248 1.22 12.27 22.62
C LEU A 248 1.80 12.49 21.23
N HIS A 249 1.55 11.53 20.34
CA HIS A 249 2.07 11.50 18.98
C HIS A 249 0.92 11.44 17.97
N ARG A 250 1.09 12.12 16.84
CA ARG A 250 0.20 12.09 15.68
C ARG A 250 0.97 11.71 14.44
N VAL A 251 0.61 10.58 13.85
CA VAL A 251 1.25 10.04 12.66
C VAL A 251 0.20 9.86 11.57
N TYR A 252 0.52 10.31 10.36
CA TYR A 252 -0.35 10.14 9.21
C TYR A 252 0.35 9.33 8.12
N TYR A 253 -0.25 8.22 7.70
CA TYR A 253 0.12 7.47 6.51
C TYR A 253 -0.93 7.69 5.43
N THR A 254 -0.52 8.12 4.23
CA THR A 254 -1.43 8.48 3.16
C THR A 254 -2.15 7.30 2.51
N GLY A 255 -1.58 6.07 2.60
CA GLY A 255 -1.87 5.04 1.61
C GLY A 255 -1.44 5.49 0.22
N ASP A 256 -1.93 4.84 -0.82
CA ASP A 256 -1.76 5.30 -2.20
C ASP A 256 -2.84 6.31 -2.58
N GLY A 257 -2.49 7.29 -3.40
CA GLY A 257 -3.44 8.26 -3.91
C GLY A 257 -2.80 9.42 -4.66
N GLY A 258 -3.57 10.01 -5.58
CA GLY A 258 -3.21 11.25 -6.23
C GLY A 258 -3.33 12.45 -5.29
N TYR A 259 -2.71 13.56 -5.67
CA TYR A 259 -2.84 14.81 -4.93
C TYR A 259 -4.27 15.34 -5.01
N GLN A 260 -4.80 15.73 -3.86
CA GLN A 260 -6.16 16.25 -3.69
C GLN A 260 -6.22 17.36 -2.63
N GLU A 261 -7.26 18.19 -2.66
CA GLU A 261 -7.50 19.23 -1.67
C GLU A 261 -7.83 18.66 -0.26
N GLY A 262 -8.17 17.38 -0.16
CA GLY A 262 -8.50 16.68 1.08
C GLY A 262 -7.37 16.61 2.11
N PHE A 263 -6.11 16.89 1.74
CA PHE A 263 -5.02 16.99 2.72
C PHE A 263 -5.23 18.14 3.72
N ALA A 264 -5.76 19.26 3.27
CA ALA A 264 -6.15 20.37 4.16
C ALA A 264 -7.31 19.97 5.07
N GLU A 265 -8.30 19.22 4.58
CA GLU A 265 -9.42 18.70 5.35
C GLU A 265 -8.94 17.73 6.45
N ILE A 266 -7.96 16.87 6.17
CA ILE A 266 -7.36 15.98 7.18
C ILE A 266 -6.78 16.80 8.33
N ARG A 267 -6.02 17.86 8.01
CA ARG A 267 -5.51 18.80 9.03
C ARG A 267 -6.59 19.48 9.82
N GLU A 268 -7.65 19.92 9.16
CA GLU A 268 -8.77 20.61 9.82
C GLU A 268 -9.49 19.70 10.80
N ARG A 269 -9.75 18.45 10.41
CA ARG A 269 -10.50 17.49 11.23
C ARG A 269 -9.67 16.82 12.32
N LEU A 270 -8.40 16.50 12.04
CA LEU A 270 -7.57 15.64 12.90
C LEU A 270 -6.37 16.36 13.50
N GLY A 271 -6.08 17.57 13.03
CA GLY A 271 -4.89 18.34 13.41
C GLY A 271 -3.69 18.04 12.52
N ALA A 272 -2.61 18.81 12.70
CA ALA A 272 -1.35 18.59 11.98
C ALA A 272 -0.61 17.39 12.59
N PRO A 273 -0.18 16.39 11.79
CA PRO A 273 0.65 15.31 12.28
C PRO A 273 2.09 15.78 12.47
N GLU A 274 2.80 15.22 13.43
CA GLU A 274 4.23 15.46 13.56
C GLU A 274 5.04 14.66 12.53
N LEU A 275 4.51 13.49 12.10
CA LEU A 275 5.12 12.62 11.11
C LEU A 275 4.10 12.23 10.04
N MET A 276 4.42 12.53 8.78
CA MET A 276 3.68 12.05 7.62
C MET A 276 4.53 11.03 6.86
N ILE A 277 3.95 9.86 6.62
CA ILE A 277 4.50 8.81 5.78
C ILE A 277 3.69 8.84 4.49
N ALA A 278 4.31 9.23 3.37
CA ALA A 278 3.57 9.53 2.16
C ALA A 278 4.10 8.80 0.94
N GLU A 279 3.17 8.32 0.11
CA GLU A 279 3.53 7.74 -1.17
C GLU A 279 4.19 8.79 -2.08
N CYS A 280 5.20 8.37 -2.86
CA CYS A 280 5.83 9.22 -3.88
C CYS A 280 6.49 8.43 -5.01
N GLY A 281 6.25 7.12 -5.10
CA GLY A 281 7.14 6.22 -5.82
C GLY A 281 6.71 5.78 -7.20
N GLN A 282 5.42 5.60 -7.45
CA GLN A 282 4.94 4.90 -8.65
C GLN A 282 4.07 5.77 -9.56
N TYR A 283 4.39 7.07 -9.62
CA TYR A 283 3.67 8.03 -10.45
C TYR A 283 3.99 7.89 -11.94
N ASP A 284 3.05 8.32 -12.77
CA ASP A 284 3.21 8.46 -14.22
C ASP A 284 2.17 9.47 -14.74
N THR A 285 2.44 10.11 -15.87
CA THR A 285 1.46 10.98 -16.53
C THR A 285 0.21 10.23 -16.96
N ALA A 286 0.31 8.91 -17.19
CA ALA A 286 -0.83 8.07 -17.52
C ALA A 286 -1.82 7.90 -16.36
N TRP A 287 -1.38 8.06 -15.10
CA TRP A 287 -2.22 7.90 -13.92
C TRP A 287 -1.94 8.96 -12.83
N ALA A 288 -1.68 10.18 -13.26
CA ALA A 288 -1.38 11.32 -12.40
C ALA A 288 -2.45 11.65 -11.35
N SER A 289 -3.69 11.19 -11.54
CA SER A 289 -4.79 11.38 -10.61
C SER A 289 -4.81 10.37 -9.46
N ILE A 290 -4.05 9.27 -9.53
CA ILE A 290 -4.09 8.18 -8.54
C ILE A 290 -2.76 7.90 -7.86
N HIS A 291 -1.70 8.61 -8.24
CA HIS A 291 -0.39 8.65 -7.59
C HIS A 291 0.19 10.07 -7.63
N MET A 292 0.71 10.54 -6.51
CA MET A 292 1.32 11.86 -6.42
C MET A 292 2.65 11.92 -7.15
N PHE A 293 2.89 12.99 -7.91
CA PHE A 293 4.24 13.37 -8.27
C PHE A 293 5.03 13.77 -7.02
N PRO A 294 6.36 13.60 -7.00
CA PRO A 294 7.16 13.89 -5.80
C PRO A 294 6.99 15.32 -5.26
N GLU A 295 6.80 16.30 -6.14
CA GLU A 295 6.52 17.70 -5.78
C GLU A 295 5.14 17.82 -5.10
N GLN A 296 4.16 17.03 -5.54
CA GLN A 296 2.83 16.98 -4.94
C GLN A 296 2.86 16.30 -3.58
N THR A 297 3.72 15.30 -3.38
CA THR A 297 3.94 14.67 -2.05
C THR A 297 4.46 15.72 -1.05
N VAL A 298 5.38 16.58 -1.46
CA VAL A 298 5.86 17.70 -0.64
C VAL A 298 4.74 18.71 -0.37
N GLN A 299 3.93 19.04 -1.39
CA GLN A 299 2.80 19.95 -1.22
C GLN A 299 1.75 19.36 -0.26
N ALA A 300 1.43 18.07 -0.37
CA ALA A 300 0.53 17.38 0.56
C ALA A 300 1.03 17.47 2.02
N GLY A 301 2.35 17.32 2.23
CA GLY A 301 2.98 17.52 3.53
C GLY A 301 2.78 18.93 4.09
N LYS A 302 2.86 19.96 3.24
CA LYS A 302 2.57 21.36 3.63
C LYS A 302 1.11 21.56 3.95
N ASP A 303 0.20 21.01 3.16
CA ASP A 303 -1.24 21.21 3.33
C ASP A 303 -1.73 20.56 4.62
N VAL A 304 -1.25 19.35 4.93
CA VAL A 304 -1.56 18.68 6.18
C VAL A 304 -0.79 19.28 7.38
N GLY A 305 0.26 20.05 7.09
CA GLY A 305 1.08 20.75 8.09
C GLY A 305 2.00 19.85 8.89
N THR A 306 2.54 18.79 8.26
CA THR A 306 3.45 17.87 8.94
C THR A 306 4.77 18.53 9.32
N GLN A 307 5.35 18.09 10.43
CA GLN A 307 6.69 18.51 10.83
C GLN A 307 7.77 17.72 10.07
N TRP A 308 7.57 16.41 9.90
CA TRP A 308 8.49 15.51 9.22
C TRP A 308 7.79 14.70 8.12
N LEU A 309 8.45 14.53 6.98
CA LEU A 309 7.95 13.77 5.84
C LEU A 309 8.87 12.58 5.54
N ILE A 310 8.32 11.35 5.54
CA ILE A 310 9.00 10.14 5.09
C ILE A 310 8.37 9.73 3.75
N PRO A 311 9.10 9.78 2.63
CA PRO A 311 8.63 9.29 1.36
C PRO A 311 8.72 7.75 1.31
N VAL A 312 7.62 7.11 0.94
CA VAL A 312 7.52 5.66 0.76
C VAL A 312 6.98 5.31 -0.64
N HIS A 313 6.64 4.07 -0.90
CA HIS A 313 6.16 3.55 -2.18
C HIS A 313 7.25 3.49 -3.26
N TRP A 314 8.52 3.39 -2.86
CA TRP A 314 9.71 3.26 -3.70
C TRP A 314 10.72 2.26 -3.11
N GLY A 315 11.85 2.03 -3.78
CA GLY A 315 12.99 1.29 -3.21
C GLY A 315 12.87 -0.23 -3.24
N SER A 316 11.75 -0.82 -3.71
CA SER A 316 11.59 -2.28 -3.72
C SER A 316 11.01 -2.86 -4.99
N PHE A 317 9.94 -2.30 -5.52
CA PHE A 317 9.27 -2.74 -6.74
C PHE A 317 9.23 -1.60 -7.74
N SER A 318 9.32 -1.91 -9.03
CA SER A 318 9.10 -0.96 -10.12
C SER A 318 7.82 -1.36 -10.84
N ILE A 319 6.78 -0.54 -10.68
CA ILE A 319 5.46 -0.70 -11.30
C ILE A 319 5.28 0.37 -12.40
N CYS A 320 6.01 1.49 -12.29
CA CYS A 320 6.05 2.61 -13.24
C CYS A 320 7.17 2.49 -14.28
N ASN A 321 7.28 3.50 -15.15
CA ASN A 321 8.25 3.52 -16.25
C ASN A 321 9.48 4.41 -16.03
N HIS A 322 9.47 5.28 -15.02
CA HIS A 322 10.62 6.16 -14.72
C HIS A 322 11.78 5.38 -14.03
N ALA A 323 12.91 6.02 -13.83
CA ALA A 323 14.04 5.44 -13.12
C ALA A 323 13.68 5.14 -11.65
N TRP A 324 14.23 4.06 -11.08
CA TRP A 324 13.93 3.58 -9.72
C TRP A 324 14.19 4.63 -8.62
N ASP A 325 15.12 5.54 -8.86
CA ASP A 325 15.55 6.59 -7.94
C ASP A 325 15.00 7.99 -8.29
N ASP A 326 14.20 8.11 -9.37
CA ASP A 326 13.66 9.40 -9.82
C ASP A 326 12.78 10.04 -8.74
N SER A 327 11.91 9.27 -8.12
CA SER A 327 11.01 9.75 -7.08
C SER A 327 11.75 10.34 -5.88
N ILE A 328 12.74 9.63 -5.35
CA ILE A 328 13.46 10.07 -4.16
C ILE A 328 14.38 11.27 -4.46
N ARG A 329 14.97 11.35 -5.66
CA ARG A 329 15.75 12.52 -6.09
C ARG A 329 14.87 13.76 -6.20
N ARG A 330 13.71 13.64 -6.84
CA ARG A 330 12.77 14.77 -7.03
C ARG A 330 12.15 15.22 -5.71
N VAL A 331 11.66 14.30 -4.87
CA VAL A 331 11.06 14.69 -3.58
C VAL A 331 12.10 15.34 -2.67
N THR A 332 13.37 14.90 -2.72
CA THR A 332 14.46 15.52 -1.96
C THR A 332 14.74 16.96 -2.42
N ALA A 333 14.77 17.19 -3.72
CA ALA A 333 14.94 18.55 -4.27
C ALA A 333 13.74 19.43 -3.92
N ALA A 334 12.53 18.96 -4.16
CA ALA A 334 11.29 19.70 -3.86
C ALA A 334 11.14 20.02 -2.36
N ALA A 335 11.50 19.10 -1.46
CA ALA A 335 11.45 19.33 -0.03
C ALA A 335 12.45 20.40 0.41
N ALA A 336 13.66 20.40 -0.14
CA ALA A 336 14.67 21.43 0.13
C ALA A 336 14.19 22.83 -0.35
N ASP A 337 13.64 22.91 -1.55
CA ASP A 337 13.11 24.17 -2.11
C ASP A 337 11.91 24.70 -1.32
N ALA A 338 11.07 23.81 -0.79
CA ALA A 338 9.87 24.15 -0.04
C ALA A 338 10.12 24.33 1.48
N GLY A 339 11.31 24.04 1.97
CA GLY A 339 11.65 24.08 3.40
C GLY A 339 10.92 23.01 4.22
N VAL A 340 10.62 21.84 3.62
CA VAL A 340 9.98 20.70 4.29
C VAL A 340 11.07 19.76 4.83
N SER A 341 10.95 19.37 6.09
CA SER A 341 11.90 18.45 6.73
C SER A 341 11.67 17.02 6.22
N LEU A 342 12.58 16.54 5.37
CA LEU A 342 12.52 15.21 4.78
C LEU A 342 13.39 14.22 5.57
N VAL A 343 12.89 12.99 5.74
CA VAL A 343 13.57 11.89 6.42
C VAL A 343 13.66 10.71 5.46
N THR A 344 14.85 10.15 5.30
CA THR A 344 15.17 9.14 4.28
C THR A 344 15.89 7.94 4.89
N PRO A 345 15.22 7.12 5.73
CA PRO A 345 15.85 5.94 6.31
C PRO A 345 16.25 4.93 5.22
N ARG A 346 17.27 4.14 5.49
CA ARG A 346 17.65 2.98 4.67
C ARG A 346 16.63 1.86 4.85
N ILE A 347 16.54 0.96 3.90
CA ILE A 347 15.69 -0.23 4.01
C ILE A 347 16.17 -1.08 5.20
N GLY A 348 15.28 -1.41 6.13
CA GLY A 348 15.59 -2.12 7.39
C GLY A 348 16.06 -1.22 8.53
N GLN A 349 16.44 0.02 8.25
CA GLN A 349 16.87 0.94 9.30
C GLN A 349 15.70 1.31 10.21
N THR A 350 15.93 1.23 11.53
CA THR A 350 14.99 1.70 12.54
C THR A 350 15.34 3.13 12.92
N LEU A 351 14.38 4.01 12.78
CA LEU A 351 14.46 5.42 13.13
C LEU A 351 13.78 5.62 14.48
N ASP A 352 14.48 6.26 15.42
CA ASP A 352 13.91 6.76 16.66
C ASP A 352 13.50 8.23 16.45
N TYR A 353 12.26 8.58 16.77
CA TYR A 353 11.73 9.93 16.59
C TYR A 353 12.53 10.99 17.36
N ALA A 354 13.06 10.65 18.53
CA ALA A 354 13.91 11.57 19.30
C ALA A 354 15.17 12.02 18.53
N SER A 355 15.64 11.24 17.57
CA SER A 355 16.80 11.52 16.73
C SER A 355 16.46 11.68 15.24
N ILE A 356 15.19 11.89 14.91
CA ILE A 356 14.66 11.86 13.54
C ILE A 356 15.41 12.78 12.55
N ALA A 357 15.88 13.93 13.01
CA ALA A 357 16.63 14.90 12.19
C ALA A 357 17.95 14.35 11.63
N SER A 358 18.50 13.26 12.21
CA SER A 358 19.73 12.63 11.73
C SER A 358 19.54 11.69 10.52
N PHE A 359 18.29 11.35 10.18
CA PHE A 359 17.97 10.39 9.12
C PHE A 359 17.64 11.09 7.78
N ASN A 360 18.59 11.87 7.24
CA ASN A 360 18.47 12.62 5.99
C ASN A 360 19.56 12.28 4.97
N GLU A 361 20.21 11.12 5.10
CA GLU A 361 21.27 10.68 4.20
C GLU A 361 20.73 10.33 2.81
N ARG A 362 21.45 10.73 1.77
CA ARG A 362 21.15 10.40 0.36
C ARG A 362 21.78 9.08 -0.06
N TRP A 363 21.51 8.02 0.68
CA TRP A 363 22.14 6.72 0.55
C TRP A 363 21.92 6.05 -0.82
N TRP A 364 20.82 6.36 -1.51
CA TRP A 364 20.49 5.83 -2.84
C TRP A 364 21.47 6.28 -3.92
N GLU A 365 22.17 7.40 -3.75
CA GLU A 365 23.12 7.95 -4.72
C GLU A 365 24.34 7.03 -4.91
N ALA A 366 24.57 6.10 -4.00
CA ALA A 366 25.64 5.10 -4.10
C ALA A 366 25.31 3.89 -5.01
N TYR A 367 24.07 3.82 -5.56
CA TYR A 367 23.58 2.63 -6.28
C TYR A 367 23.12 2.94 -7.72
N ASP A 368 23.79 3.84 -8.42
CA ASP A 368 23.54 4.20 -9.83
C ASP A 368 23.79 3.07 -10.83
#